data_8f0f824f4b445da2b0bcc6b17b8b579b
#
_entry.id   8f0f824f4b445da2b0bcc6b17b8b579b
#
_cell.length_a   1.000
_cell.length_b   1.000
_cell.length_c   1.000
_cell.angle_alpha   90.00
_cell.angle_beta   90.00
_cell.angle_gamma   90.00
#
_symmetry.space_group_name_H-M   'P 1'
#
loop_
_entity.id
_entity.type
_entity.pdbx_description
1 polymer ?
#
loop_
_entity_poly.entity_id
_entity_poly.type
_entity_poly.pdbx_seq_one_letter_code
_entity_poly.pdbx_strand_id
1 'polypeptide(L)'
;GINAELLIDHAWGWEPCRISDVKAYKPETNCISSGQVLQCPYDYDKARRVAREMAEAVSLDLLEKRLVTDQVTLTVGYDIENVSSVNFHGETVTDPYGRKIPKHAHGTATLTRKTSSVRCITDAVLSVYDSKVDSKLTIRRLTITANRLVGEDAVQAETEAPTQFSLFDDIAEQEKQVEEEKARLERERKLQEAMLGIKQKFGKNAILSGGSYLEGATARERNSQIGGHKA
;
A
#
# COMPACT_ATOMS: atom_id res chain seq x y z
N GLY A 1 -24.27 -13.30 18.02
CA GLY A 1 -24.10 -12.14 17.15
C GLY A 1 -24.51 -12.49 15.73
N ILE A 2 -24.60 -11.53 14.82
CA ILE A 2 -25.09 -11.70 13.42
C ILE A 2 -24.37 -12.83 12.64
N ASN A 3 -23.12 -13.09 12.97
CA ASN A 3 -22.34 -14.17 12.32
C ASN A 3 -22.65 -15.56 12.86
N ALA A 4 -23.47 -15.70 13.93
CA ALA A 4 -23.78 -17.01 14.51
C ALA A 4 -24.68 -17.83 13.58
N GLU A 5 -25.62 -17.19 12.91
CA GLU A 5 -26.51 -17.84 11.93
C GLU A 5 -25.69 -18.37 10.74
N LEU A 6 -24.81 -17.55 10.17
CA LEU A 6 -23.90 -17.97 9.11
C LEU A 6 -23.06 -19.19 9.50
N LEU A 7 -22.51 -19.21 10.71
CA LEU A 7 -21.70 -20.34 11.20
C LEU A 7 -22.55 -21.60 11.38
N ILE A 8 -23.80 -21.47 11.85
CA ILE A 8 -24.73 -22.58 11.99
C ILE A 8 -25.12 -23.14 10.61
N ASP A 9 -25.46 -22.26 9.66
CA ASP A 9 -25.83 -22.64 8.32
C ASP A 9 -24.69 -23.39 7.61
N HIS A 10 -23.46 -22.84 7.70
CA HIS A 10 -22.29 -23.51 7.13
C HIS A 10 -21.98 -24.86 7.82
N ALA A 11 -22.20 -24.97 9.14
CA ALA A 11 -22.03 -26.26 9.84
C ALA A 11 -23.04 -27.32 9.38
N TRP A 12 -24.21 -26.89 8.93
CA TRP A 12 -25.23 -27.77 8.30
C TRP A 12 -25.05 -27.97 6.79
N GLY A 13 -23.99 -27.37 6.21
CA GLY A 13 -23.70 -27.44 4.79
C GLY A 13 -24.55 -26.53 3.91
N TRP A 14 -25.19 -25.52 4.51
CA TRP A 14 -25.97 -24.53 3.79
C TRP A 14 -25.10 -23.33 3.43
N GLU A 15 -25.00 -23.01 2.14
CA GLU A 15 -24.32 -21.81 1.60
C GLU A 15 -25.24 -21.12 0.61
N PRO A 16 -25.87 -20.00 0.98
CA PRO A 16 -26.76 -19.25 0.10
C PRO A 16 -26.02 -18.49 -1.01
N CYS A 17 -24.74 -18.16 -0.78
CA CYS A 17 -23.94 -17.41 -1.74
C CYS A 17 -23.45 -18.31 -2.88
N ARG A 18 -23.78 -17.95 -4.11
CA ARG A 18 -23.35 -18.64 -5.33
C ARG A 18 -22.16 -17.94 -5.95
N ILE A 19 -21.42 -18.67 -6.78
CA ILE A 19 -20.30 -18.10 -7.55
C ILE A 19 -20.78 -16.94 -8.44
N SER A 20 -22.02 -16.98 -8.95
CA SER A 20 -22.64 -15.88 -9.69
C SER A 20 -22.77 -14.61 -8.85
N ASP A 21 -23.10 -14.75 -7.57
CA ASP A 21 -23.30 -13.63 -6.65
C ASP A 21 -21.95 -12.99 -6.30
N VAL A 22 -20.93 -13.82 -6.09
CA VAL A 22 -19.55 -13.37 -5.89
C VAL A 22 -19.04 -12.60 -7.13
N LYS A 23 -19.32 -13.09 -8.33
CA LYS A 23 -18.94 -12.41 -9.58
C LYS A 23 -19.71 -11.11 -9.83
N ALA A 24 -20.97 -11.03 -9.39
CA ALA A 24 -21.81 -9.86 -9.53
C ALA A 24 -21.56 -8.80 -8.44
N TYR A 25 -20.89 -9.18 -7.35
CA TYR A 25 -20.62 -8.29 -6.22
C TYR A 25 -19.70 -7.14 -6.64
N LYS A 26 -20.16 -5.93 -6.41
CA LYS A 26 -19.37 -4.70 -6.58
C LYS A 26 -19.06 -4.16 -5.18
N PRO A 27 -17.78 -4.06 -4.79
CA PRO A 27 -17.40 -3.49 -3.50
C PRO A 27 -17.90 -2.06 -3.35
N GLU A 28 -18.45 -1.73 -2.19
CA GLU A 28 -18.84 -0.34 -1.86
C GLU A 28 -17.63 0.54 -1.58
N THR A 29 -16.49 -0.06 -1.24
CA THR A 29 -15.27 0.67 -0.87
C THR A 29 -14.33 0.80 -2.05
N ASN A 30 -13.99 2.06 -2.38
CA ASN A 30 -12.99 2.38 -3.40
C ASN A 30 -11.58 2.39 -2.79
N CYS A 31 -11.09 1.25 -2.34
CA CYS A 31 -9.72 1.13 -1.83
C CYS A 31 -9.08 -0.21 -2.22
N ILE A 32 -7.76 -0.20 -2.33
CA ILE A 32 -6.93 -1.40 -2.45
C ILE A 32 -5.99 -1.44 -1.26
N SER A 33 -6.02 -2.55 -0.52
CA SER A 33 -5.19 -2.74 0.67
C SER A 33 -4.26 -3.93 0.50
N SER A 34 -3.01 -3.76 0.89
CA SER A 34 -2.01 -4.81 0.97
C SER A 34 -1.48 -4.90 2.40
N GLY A 35 -1.57 -6.08 3.01
CA GLY A 35 -1.09 -6.32 4.37
C GLY A 35 -0.04 -7.44 4.39
N GLN A 36 0.93 -7.33 5.29
CA GLN A 36 1.95 -8.35 5.53
C GLN A 36 2.20 -8.51 7.03
N VAL A 37 2.21 -9.75 7.50
CA VAL A 37 2.75 -10.13 8.80
C VAL A 37 4.16 -10.64 8.58
N LEU A 38 5.13 -10.08 9.28
CA LEU A 38 6.53 -10.46 9.19
C LEU A 38 6.76 -11.78 9.94
N GLN A 39 7.68 -12.62 9.47
CA GLN A 39 7.96 -13.93 10.10
C GLN A 39 8.60 -13.78 11.48
N CYS A 40 9.41 -12.75 11.67
CA CYS A 40 10.01 -12.36 12.94
C CYS A 40 9.86 -10.86 13.15
N PRO A 41 10.05 -10.33 14.37
CA PRO A 41 10.11 -8.90 14.62
C PRO A 41 11.24 -8.25 13.82
N TYR A 42 10.93 -7.16 13.11
CA TYR A 42 11.89 -6.37 12.34
C TYR A 42 12.22 -5.07 13.07
N ASP A 43 13.46 -4.64 12.92
CA ASP A 43 13.87 -3.28 13.28
C ASP A 43 13.28 -2.25 12.32
N TYR A 44 13.43 -0.97 12.67
CA TYR A 44 12.92 0.16 11.89
C TYR A 44 13.38 0.14 10.43
N ASP A 45 14.66 -0.09 10.18
CA ASP A 45 15.24 0.01 8.83
C ASP A 45 14.81 -1.16 7.94
N LYS A 46 14.76 -2.38 8.48
CA LYS A 46 14.26 -3.56 7.75
C LYS A 46 12.77 -3.40 7.42
N ALA A 47 11.95 -2.98 8.38
CA ALA A 47 10.53 -2.78 8.15
C ALA A 47 10.25 -1.61 7.17
N ARG A 48 11.09 -0.56 7.17
CA ARG A 48 11.02 0.53 6.19
C ARG A 48 11.24 0.04 4.76
N ARG A 49 12.18 -0.91 4.56
CA ARG A 49 12.39 -1.54 3.24
C ARG A 49 11.16 -2.32 2.80
N VAL A 50 10.56 -3.08 3.71
CA VAL A 50 9.31 -3.81 3.41
C VAL A 50 8.18 -2.84 3.06
N ALA A 51 8.03 -1.72 3.78
CA ALA A 51 7.05 -0.69 3.45
C ALA A 51 7.26 -0.14 2.02
N ARG A 52 8.51 0.11 1.62
CA ARG A 52 8.85 0.51 0.24
C ARG A 52 8.42 -0.55 -0.77
N GLU A 53 8.79 -1.81 -0.58
CA GLU A 53 8.43 -2.92 -1.47
C GLU A 53 6.92 -3.10 -1.59
N MET A 54 6.19 -2.92 -0.50
CA MET A 54 4.73 -2.98 -0.50
C MET A 54 4.11 -1.81 -1.25
N ALA A 55 4.65 -0.60 -1.11
CA ALA A 55 4.20 0.58 -1.84
C ALA A 55 4.42 0.43 -3.36
N GLU A 56 5.61 -0.07 -3.77
CA GLU A 56 5.90 -0.40 -5.17
C GLU A 56 4.90 -1.43 -5.73
N ALA A 57 4.58 -2.46 -4.95
CA ALA A 57 3.62 -3.50 -5.36
C ALA A 57 2.20 -2.95 -5.50
N VAL A 58 1.73 -2.12 -4.56
CA VAL A 58 0.42 -1.46 -4.62
C VAL A 58 0.33 -0.54 -5.84
N SER A 59 1.40 0.21 -6.14
CA SER A 59 1.44 1.08 -7.33
C SER A 59 1.33 0.31 -8.63
N LEU A 60 2.00 -0.85 -8.75
CA LEU A 60 1.89 -1.72 -9.92
C LEU A 60 0.49 -2.35 -10.03
N ASP A 61 -0.14 -2.72 -8.91
CA ASP A 61 -1.51 -3.23 -8.89
C ASP A 61 -2.54 -2.17 -9.33
N LEU A 62 -2.33 -0.91 -8.93
CA LEU A 62 -3.12 0.22 -9.40
C LEU A 62 -2.99 0.40 -10.92
N LEU A 63 -1.75 0.37 -11.43
CA LEU A 63 -1.49 0.50 -12.86
C LEU A 63 -2.14 -0.64 -13.66
N GLU A 64 -2.01 -1.89 -13.20
CA GLU A 64 -2.61 -3.07 -13.83
C GLU A 64 -4.12 -2.95 -13.96
N LYS A 65 -4.76 -2.39 -12.92
CA LYS A 65 -6.22 -2.18 -12.85
C LYS A 65 -6.69 -0.87 -13.49
N ARG A 66 -5.78 -0.08 -14.03
CA ARG A 66 -6.06 1.28 -14.54
C ARG A 66 -6.76 2.17 -13.52
N LEU A 67 -6.27 2.12 -12.28
CA LEU A 67 -6.77 2.93 -11.17
C LEU A 67 -5.70 3.91 -10.72
N VAL A 68 -6.15 5.04 -10.19
CA VAL A 68 -5.30 6.06 -9.58
C VAL A 68 -5.84 6.45 -8.21
N THR A 69 -4.96 6.93 -7.35
CA THR A 69 -5.28 7.40 -6.00
C THR A 69 -4.65 8.76 -5.72
N ASP A 70 -5.29 9.54 -4.88
CA ASP A 70 -4.73 10.75 -4.27
C ASP A 70 -4.46 10.60 -2.76
N GLN A 71 -4.71 9.41 -2.19
CA GLN A 71 -4.56 9.21 -0.76
C GLN A 71 -4.05 7.80 -0.44
N VAL A 72 -2.99 7.75 0.38
CA VAL A 72 -2.44 6.49 0.90
C VAL A 72 -2.43 6.49 2.41
N THR A 73 -2.74 5.35 3.00
CA THR A 73 -2.72 5.13 4.44
C THR A 73 -1.72 4.04 4.76
N LEU A 74 -0.89 4.27 5.77
CA LEU A 74 0.02 3.28 6.34
C LEU A 74 -0.40 2.96 7.77
N THR A 75 -0.46 1.68 8.09
CA THR A 75 -0.62 1.17 9.46
C THR A 75 0.49 0.20 9.76
N VAL A 76 1.21 0.42 10.88
CA VAL A 76 2.33 -0.40 11.32
C VAL A 76 2.02 -0.95 12.70
N GLY A 77 1.91 -2.28 12.80
CA GLY A 77 1.72 -3.00 14.05
C GLY A 77 3.06 -3.42 14.64
N TYR A 78 3.29 -3.05 15.87
CA TYR A 78 4.47 -3.44 16.62
C TYR A 78 4.35 -4.86 17.17
N ASP A 79 5.50 -5.47 17.46
CA ASP A 79 5.52 -6.77 18.10
C ASP A 79 5.06 -6.70 19.56
N ILE A 80 4.34 -7.72 20.01
CA ILE A 80 3.80 -7.80 21.38
C ILE A 80 4.93 -7.82 22.43
N GLU A 81 6.09 -8.39 22.09
CA GLU A 81 7.22 -8.47 23.02
C GLU A 81 7.75 -7.10 23.46
N ASN A 82 7.50 -6.04 22.67
CA ASN A 82 7.84 -4.66 23.07
C ASN A 82 7.21 -4.28 24.42
N VAL A 83 6.00 -4.75 24.73
CA VAL A 83 5.30 -4.42 26.00
C VAL A 83 6.06 -4.98 27.21
N SER A 84 6.76 -6.08 27.02
CA SER A 84 7.54 -6.72 28.09
C SER A 84 8.92 -6.09 28.29
N SER A 85 9.31 -5.15 27.43
CA SER A 85 10.59 -4.46 27.52
C SER A 85 10.56 -3.43 28.66
N VAL A 86 11.61 -3.38 29.47
CA VAL A 86 11.79 -2.41 30.57
C VAL A 86 11.74 -0.96 30.08
N ASN A 87 12.08 -0.73 28.83
CA ASN A 87 12.14 0.61 28.21
C ASN A 87 10.88 0.99 27.44
N PHE A 88 9.81 0.18 27.49
CA PHE A 88 8.57 0.51 26.80
C PHE A 88 7.75 1.52 27.62
N HIS A 89 7.58 2.72 27.08
CA HIS A 89 6.77 3.81 27.67
C HIS A 89 5.63 4.25 26.75
N GLY A 90 5.33 3.45 25.70
CA GLY A 90 4.30 3.76 24.71
C GLY A 90 2.87 3.44 25.20
N GLU A 91 1.90 3.91 24.46
CA GLU A 91 0.50 3.53 24.68
C GLU A 91 0.26 2.07 24.31
N THR A 92 -0.60 1.40 25.10
CA THR A 92 -1.04 0.03 24.80
C THR A 92 -2.52 0.00 24.48
N VAL A 93 -2.92 -0.96 23.64
CA VAL A 93 -4.30 -1.30 23.35
C VAL A 93 -4.55 -2.77 23.66
N THR A 94 -5.78 -3.14 23.93
CA THR A 94 -6.15 -4.55 24.12
C THR A 94 -6.61 -5.12 22.79
N ASP A 95 -6.00 -6.22 22.36
CA ASP A 95 -6.38 -6.92 21.13
C ASP A 95 -7.68 -7.75 21.36
N PRO A 96 -8.30 -8.30 20.29
CA PRO A 96 -9.51 -9.11 20.42
C PRO A 96 -9.36 -10.37 21.29
N TYR A 97 -8.13 -10.78 21.58
CA TYR A 97 -7.82 -11.92 22.44
C TYR A 97 -7.54 -11.52 23.89
N GLY A 98 -7.74 -10.24 24.25
CA GLY A 98 -7.51 -9.73 25.60
C GLY A 98 -6.06 -9.42 25.94
N ARG A 99 -5.12 -9.48 24.97
CA ARG A 99 -3.68 -9.24 25.20
C ARG A 99 -3.39 -7.73 25.05
N LYS A 100 -2.53 -7.21 25.94
CA LYS A 100 -1.99 -5.86 25.78
C LYS A 100 -0.92 -5.86 24.69
N ILE A 101 -1.10 -5.04 23.69
CA ILE A 101 -0.15 -4.83 22.58
C ILE A 101 0.19 -3.35 22.47
N PRO A 102 1.35 -2.96 21.94
CA PRO A 102 1.64 -1.57 21.65
C PRO A 102 0.61 -1.01 20.67
N LYS A 103 0.18 0.23 20.90
CA LYS A 103 -0.69 0.93 19.94
C LYS A 103 0.03 1.04 18.59
N HIS A 104 -0.65 0.62 17.54
CA HIS A 104 -0.11 0.66 16.18
C HIS A 104 0.15 2.12 15.74
N ALA A 105 1.19 2.34 14.94
CA ALA A 105 1.39 3.58 14.22
C ALA A 105 0.44 3.63 13.03
N HIS A 106 -0.20 4.77 12.82
CA HIS A 106 -1.16 4.99 11.76
C HIS A 106 -1.02 6.39 11.21
N GLY A 107 -1.06 6.52 9.88
CA GLY A 107 -1.04 7.82 9.24
C GLY A 107 -1.53 7.75 7.80
N THR A 108 -1.99 8.89 7.32
CA THR A 108 -2.50 9.06 5.96
C THR A 108 -1.77 10.22 5.30
N ALA A 109 -1.35 10.03 4.06
CA ALA A 109 -0.80 11.08 3.20
C ALA A 109 -1.75 11.32 2.04
N THR A 110 -2.00 12.60 1.74
CA THR A 110 -2.73 13.04 0.55
C THR A 110 -1.72 13.52 -0.48
N LEU A 111 -1.85 13.02 -1.70
CA LEU A 111 -1.03 13.40 -2.84
C LEU A 111 -1.64 14.63 -3.51
N THR A 112 -0.81 15.43 -4.17
CA THR A 112 -1.24 16.66 -4.86
C THR A 112 -2.11 16.38 -6.08
N ARG A 113 -2.06 15.14 -6.60
CA ARG A 113 -2.83 14.69 -7.75
C ARG A 113 -3.11 13.20 -7.65
N LYS A 114 -4.15 12.75 -8.36
CA LYS A 114 -4.46 11.33 -8.53
C LYS A 114 -3.41 10.67 -9.41
N THR A 115 -2.79 9.58 -8.95
CA THR A 115 -1.67 8.94 -9.64
C THR A 115 -1.55 7.46 -9.28
N SER A 116 -0.90 6.69 -10.16
CA SER A 116 -0.39 5.34 -9.91
C SER A 116 1.15 5.30 -9.91
N SER A 117 1.81 6.46 -9.91
CA SER A 117 3.28 6.57 -9.91
C SER A 117 3.89 5.89 -8.71
N VAL A 118 4.81 4.95 -8.95
CA VAL A 118 5.57 4.24 -7.90
C VAL A 118 6.30 5.24 -7.00
N ARG A 119 6.93 6.23 -7.61
CA ARG A 119 7.69 7.25 -6.88
C ARG A 119 6.78 8.05 -5.94
N CYS A 120 5.72 8.64 -6.47
CA CYS A 120 4.83 9.49 -5.67
C CYS A 120 4.20 8.71 -4.50
N ILE A 121 3.73 7.49 -4.75
CA ILE A 121 3.11 6.63 -3.73
C ILE A 121 4.14 6.16 -2.71
N THR A 122 5.33 5.74 -3.15
CA THR A 122 6.39 5.29 -2.25
C THR A 122 6.89 6.41 -1.37
N ASP A 123 7.14 7.61 -1.93
CA ASP A 123 7.58 8.77 -1.16
C ASP A 123 6.55 9.18 -0.12
N ALA A 124 5.25 9.16 -0.47
CA ALA A 124 4.18 9.44 0.46
C ALA A 124 4.09 8.42 1.60
N VAL A 125 4.17 7.12 1.28
CA VAL A 125 4.16 6.04 2.29
C VAL A 125 5.37 6.16 3.22
N LEU A 126 6.57 6.40 2.69
CA LEU A 126 7.79 6.53 3.48
C LEU A 126 7.78 7.81 4.34
N SER A 127 7.21 8.91 3.85
CA SER A 127 7.01 10.12 4.65
C SER A 127 6.11 9.86 5.87
N VAL A 128 5.02 9.10 5.68
CA VAL A 128 4.17 8.66 6.81
C VAL A 128 4.95 7.75 7.75
N TYR A 129 5.70 6.79 7.20
CA TYR A 129 6.52 5.87 8.00
C TYR A 129 7.49 6.64 8.89
N ASP A 130 8.30 7.50 8.29
CA ASP A 130 9.35 8.27 8.97
C ASP A 130 8.78 9.24 10.03
N SER A 131 7.54 9.72 9.85
CA SER A 131 6.89 10.64 10.78
C SER A 131 6.11 9.99 11.91
N LYS A 132 5.66 8.73 11.74
CA LYS A 132 4.72 8.07 12.66
C LYS A 132 5.28 6.86 13.38
N VAL A 133 6.26 6.18 12.81
CA VAL A 133 6.77 4.93 13.36
C VAL A 133 7.85 5.21 14.40
N ASP A 134 7.70 4.60 15.59
CA ASP A 134 8.73 4.66 16.64
C ASP A 134 9.91 3.75 16.28
N SER A 135 11.08 4.35 16.08
CA SER A 135 12.31 3.65 15.70
C SER A 135 12.88 2.73 16.79
N LYS A 136 12.37 2.85 18.02
CA LYS A 136 12.84 2.02 19.16
C LYS A 136 12.08 0.70 19.30
N LEU A 137 10.94 0.57 18.61
CA LEU A 137 10.06 -0.59 18.72
C LEU A 137 10.28 -1.54 17.54
N THR A 138 10.22 -2.83 17.82
CA THR A 138 10.22 -3.86 16.79
C THR A 138 8.83 -3.97 16.15
N ILE A 139 8.82 -4.22 14.84
CA ILE A 139 7.64 -4.19 13.99
C ILE A 139 7.28 -5.63 13.57
N ARG A 140 5.98 -5.94 13.59
CA ARG A 140 5.45 -7.25 13.24
C ARG A 140 4.51 -7.25 12.06
N ARG A 141 3.85 -6.14 11.78
CA ARG A 141 2.84 -6.06 10.73
C ARG A 141 2.89 -4.71 10.02
N LEU A 142 2.71 -4.73 8.71
CA LEU A 142 2.53 -3.54 7.89
C LEU A 142 1.27 -3.70 7.05
N THR A 143 0.54 -2.60 6.87
CA THR A 143 -0.61 -2.54 5.96
C THR A 143 -0.57 -1.20 5.24
N ILE A 144 -0.64 -1.24 3.91
CA ILE A 144 -0.73 -0.06 3.05
C ILE A 144 -2.08 -0.11 2.34
N THR A 145 -2.80 0.99 2.34
CA THR A 145 -4.09 1.12 1.68
C THR A 145 -4.06 2.33 0.76
N ALA A 146 -4.34 2.12 -0.51
CA ALA A 146 -4.65 3.17 -1.47
C ALA A 146 -6.15 3.45 -1.40
N ASN A 147 -6.53 4.68 -1.07
CA ASN A 147 -7.90 5.11 -0.88
C ASN A 147 -8.37 5.97 -2.07
N ARG A 148 -9.66 6.30 -2.10
CA ARG A 148 -10.27 7.21 -3.09
C ARG A 148 -9.92 6.83 -4.53
N LEU A 149 -9.97 5.55 -4.82
CA LEU A 149 -9.64 5.03 -6.14
C LEU A 149 -10.64 5.51 -7.17
N VAL A 150 -10.12 5.95 -8.31
CA VAL A 150 -10.91 6.28 -9.50
C VAL A 150 -10.26 5.66 -10.74
N GLY A 151 -11.05 5.45 -11.77
CA GLY A 151 -10.53 5.03 -13.07
C GLY A 151 -9.63 6.13 -13.66
N GLU A 152 -8.52 5.73 -14.26
CA GLU A 152 -7.57 6.65 -14.89
C GLU A 152 -8.23 7.51 -15.97
N ASP A 153 -9.13 6.90 -16.76
CA ASP A 153 -9.86 7.58 -17.84
C ASP A 153 -10.76 8.72 -17.29
N ALA A 154 -11.28 8.58 -16.05
CA ALA A 154 -12.10 9.62 -15.43
C ALA A 154 -11.28 10.86 -15.03
N VAL A 155 -9.98 10.69 -14.72
CA VAL A 155 -9.11 11.81 -14.33
C VAL A 155 -8.62 12.59 -15.53
N GLN A 156 -8.41 11.94 -16.68
CA GLN A 156 -8.01 12.62 -17.91
C GLN A 156 -9.06 13.64 -18.36
N ALA A 157 -10.34 13.38 -18.08
CA ALA A 157 -11.42 14.31 -18.38
C ALA A 157 -11.48 15.53 -17.42
N GLU A 158 -10.93 15.42 -16.21
CA GLU A 158 -10.89 16.52 -15.22
C GLU A 158 -9.67 17.45 -15.37
N THR A 159 -8.61 17.01 -16.06
CA THR A 159 -7.31 17.72 -16.11
C THR A 159 -7.29 18.89 -17.13
N GLU A 160 -8.39 19.13 -17.85
CA GLU A 160 -8.54 20.27 -18.76
C GLU A 160 -8.96 21.58 -18.06
N ALA A 161 -9.07 21.61 -16.72
CA ALA A 161 -9.36 22.85 -16.01
C ALA A 161 -8.11 23.75 -15.98
N PRO A 162 -8.21 25.04 -16.36
CA PRO A 162 -7.06 25.93 -16.40
C PRO A 162 -6.50 26.14 -15.00
N THR A 163 -5.20 25.87 -14.84
CA THR A 163 -4.47 26.17 -13.59
C THR A 163 -4.39 27.69 -13.43
N GLN A 164 -4.93 28.20 -12.34
CA GLN A 164 -4.85 29.62 -12.03
C GLN A 164 -3.43 29.92 -11.51
N PHE A 165 -2.63 30.63 -12.32
CA PHE A 165 -1.29 31.06 -11.96
C PHE A 165 -1.35 32.30 -11.07
N SER A 166 -0.40 32.41 -10.11
CA SER A 166 -0.21 33.61 -9.33
C SER A 166 0.50 34.69 -10.18
N LEU A 167 0.08 35.94 -10.04
CA LEU A 167 0.61 37.09 -10.79
C LEU A 167 2.09 37.44 -10.49
N PHE A 168 2.69 36.79 -9.47
CA PHE A 168 4.03 37.05 -8.97
C PHE A 168 5.03 35.93 -9.23
N ASP A 169 4.61 34.86 -9.88
CA ASP A 169 5.47 33.72 -10.18
C ASP A 169 6.13 33.89 -11.56
N ASP A 170 7.39 33.44 -11.68
CA ASP A 170 8.06 33.39 -12.98
C ASP A 170 7.43 32.26 -13.82
N ILE A 171 6.45 32.65 -14.65
CA ILE A 171 5.61 31.74 -15.43
C ILE A 171 6.46 30.81 -16.30
N ALA A 172 7.56 31.33 -16.87
CA ALA A 172 8.44 30.56 -17.75
C ALA A 172 9.18 29.43 -17.01
N GLU A 173 9.60 29.69 -15.75
CA GLU A 173 10.29 28.69 -14.94
C GLU A 173 9.32 27.64 -14.41
N GLN A 174 8.10 28.02 -14.06
CA GLN A 174 7.04 27.11 -13.67
C GLN A 174 6.56 26.22 -14.82
N GLU A 175 6.34 26.76 -16.00
CA GLU A 175 5.99 26.00 -17.19
C GLU A 175 7.06 24.96 -17.50
N LYS A 176 8.33 25.30 -17.40
CA LYS A 176 9.44 24.39 -17.58
C LYS A 176 9.45 23.26 -16.55
N GLN A 177 9.24 23.59 -15.27
CA GLN A 177 9.16 22.59 -14.19
C GLN A 177 7.99 21.63 -14.37
N VAL A 178 6.82 22.12 -14.79
CA VAL A 178 5.63 21.31 -15.08
C VAL A 178 5.90 20.37 -16.25
N GLU A 179 6.53 20.85 -17.33
CA GLU A 179 6.86 20.03 -18.49
C GLU A 179 7.92 18.96 -18.16
N GLU A 180 8.96 19.30 -17.39
CA GLU A 180 9.97 18.35 -16.92
C GLU A 180 9.36 17.26 -16.04
N GLU A 181 8.45 17.63 -15.13
CA GLU A 181 7.75 16.68 -14.27
C GLU A 181 6.83 15.77 -15.07
N LYS A 182 6.11 16.32 -16.06
CA LYS A 182 5.24 15.55 -16.96
C LYS A 182 6.06 14.55 -17.77
N ALA A 183 7.18 15.00 -18.36
CA ALA A 183 8.08 14.11 -19.12
C ALA A 183 8.67 13.00 -18.22
N ARG A 184 8.98 13.30 -16.95
CA ARG A 184 9.48 12.33 -15.98
C ARG A 184 8.43 11.28 -15.64
N LEU A 185 7.19 11.68 -15.44
CA LEU A 185 6.09 10.76 -15.16
C LEU A 185 5.76 9.86 -16.34
N GLU A 186 5.82 10.38 -17.56
CA GLU A 186 5.63 9.57 -18.75
C GLU A 186 6.72 8.51 -18.92
N ARG A 187 7.99 8.86 -18.63
CA ARG A 187 9.09 7.90 -18.62
C ARG A 187 8.90 6.83 -17.53
N GLU A 188 8.52 7.25 -16.32
CA GLU A 188 8.24 6.34 -15.22
C GLU A 188 7.11 5.38 -15.59
N ARG A 189 6.03 5.89 -16.16
CA ARG A 189 4.89 5.08 -16.60
C ARG A 189 5.29 4.02 -17.61
N LYS A 190 6.04 4.40 -18.65
CA LYS A 190 6.55 3.44 -19.66
C LYS A 190 7.41 2.35 -19.01
N LEU A 191 8.24 2.71 -18.03
CA LEU A 191 9.03 1.74 -17.28
C LEU A 191 8.14 0.80 -16.45
N GLN A 192 7.14 1.32 -15.75
CA GLN A 192 6.20 0.53 -14.97
C GLN A 192 5.40 -0.43 -15.85
N GLU A 193 4.93 0.01 -17.01
CA GLU A 193 4.22 -0.83 -17.99
C GLU A 193 5.11 -1.95 -18.52
N ALA A 194 6.38 -1.66 -18.84
CA ALA A 194 7.35 -2.65 -19.26
C ALA A 194 7.63 -3.68 -18.13
N MET A 195 7.80 -3.21 -16.90
CA MET A 195 7.98 -4.09 -15.73
C MET A 195 6.76 -4.99 -15.50
N LEU A 196 5.55 -4.44 -15.63
CA LEU A 196 4.31 -5.19 -15.50
C LEU A 196 4.22 -6.27 -16.58
N GLY A 197 4.50 -5.94 -17.84
CA GLY A 197 4.52 -6.89 -18.95
C GLY A 197 5.53 -8.03 -18.74
N ILE A 198 6.73 -7.72 -18.21
CA ILE A 198 7.74 -8.75 -17.87
C ILE A 198 7.22 -9.65 -16.75
N LYS A 199 6.63 -9.07 -15.69
CA LYS A 199 6.09 -9.83 -14.55
C LYS A 199 4.92 -10.73 -14.96
N GLN A 200 4.04 -10.26 -15.83
CA GLN A 200 2.93 -11.06 -16.37
C GLN A 200 3.42 -12.23 -17.24
N LYS A 201 4.43 -12.02 -18.05
CA LYS A 201 4.95 -13.02 -18.98
C LYS A 201 5.88 -14.05 -18.32
N PHE A 202 6.73 -13.61 -17.39
CA PHE A 202 7.81 -14.42 -16.84
C PHE A 202 7.69 -14.66 -15.33
N GLY A 203 6.62 -14.16 -14.69
CA GLY A 203 6.36 -14.31 -13.27
C GLY A 203 6.80 -13.09 -12.44
N LYS A 204 6.22 -13.00 -11.24
CA LYS A 204 6.37 -11.82 -10.35
C LYS A 204 7.82 -11.52 -9.94
N ASN A 205 8.69 -12.54 -9.93
CA ASN A 205 10.11 -12.41 -9.56
C ASN A 205 11.04 -12.20 -10.75
N ALA A 206 10.53 -12.13 -11.99
CA ALA A 206 11.36 -11.96 -13.19
C ALA A 206 12.11 -10.61 -13.22
N ILE A 207 11.53 -9.58 -12.61
CA ILE A 207 12.16 -8.27 -12.43
C ILE A 207 11.82 -7.71 -11.06
N LEU A 208 12.84 -7.31 -10.30
CA LEU A 208 12.71 -6.73 -8.95
C LEU A 208 13.58 -5.48 -8.84
N SER A 209 13.23 -4.59 -7.93
CA SER A 209 14.10 -3.45 -7.59
C SER A 209 15.35 -3.96 -6.85
N GLY A 210 16.47 -3.23 -6.97
CA GLY A 210 17.71 -3.60 -6.27
C GLY A 210 17.55 -3.70 -4.75
N GLY A 211 16.62 -2.91 -4.18
CA GLY A 211 16.27 -2.97 -2.75
C GLY A 211 15.74 -4.33 -2.29
N SER A 212 15.11 -5.10 -3.18
CA SER A 212 14.56 -6.43 -2.88
C SER A 212 15.62 -7.53 -2.69
N TYR A 213 16.89 -7.21 -2.87
CA TYR A 213 18.02 -8.11 -2.59
C TYR A 213 18.76 -7.76 -1.29
N LEU A 214 18.37 -6.69 -0.62
CA LEU A 214 18.96 -6.30 0.65
C LEU A 214 18.42 -7.15 1.80
N GLU A 215 19.19 -7.21 2.90
CA GLU A 215 18.77 -7.90 4.12
C GLU A 215 17.44 -7.36 4.65
N GLY A 216 16.50 -8.25 4.98
CA GLY A 216 15.17 -7.91 5.46
C GLY A 216 14.14 -7.63 4.34
N ALA A 217 14.53 -7.65 3.05
CA ALA A 217 13.60 -7.58 1.95
C ALA A 217 12.74 -8.85 1.87
N THR A 218 11.44 -8.70 1.60
CA THR A 218 10.48 -9.80 1.60
C THR A 218 9.78 -10.03 0.26
N ALA A 219 9.98 -9.16 -0.73
CA ALA A 219 9.25 -9.19 -1.99
C ALA A 219 9.39 -10.54 -2.72
N ARG A 220 10.58 -11.12 -2.74
CA ARG A 220 10.85 -12.40 -3.42
C ARG A 220 10.05 -13.55 -2.81
N GLU A 221 10.05 -13.65 -1.48
CA GLU A 221 9.31 -14.69 -0.76
C GLU A 221 7.81 -14.46 -0.87
N ARG A 222 7.36 -13.23 -0.70
CA ARG A 222 5.95 -12.84 -0.82
C ARG A 222 5.38 -13.16 -2.21
N ASN A 223 6.14 -12.94 -3.27
CA ASN A 223 5.72 -13.22 -4.64
C ASN A 223 5.54 -14.72 -4.92
N SER A 224 6.16 -15.59 -4.14
CA SER A 224 6.01 -17.06 -4.24
C SER A 224 4.93 -17.63 -3.31
N GLN A 225 4.23 -16.76 -2.55
CA GLN A 225 3.14 -17.18 -1.67
C GLN A 225 1.79 -17.11 -2.40
N ILE A 226 0.90 -18.04 -2.06
CA ILE A 226 -0.51 -18.04 -2.47
C ILE A 226 -1.36 -17.83 -1.23
N GLY A 227 -2.14 -16.73 -1.20
CA GLY A 227 -2.98 -16.39 -0.05
C GLY A 227 -2.21 -16.18 1.27
N GLY A 228 -0.93 -15.79 1.18
CA GLY A 228 -0.08 -15.57 2.36
C GLY A 228 0.64 -16.83 2.89
N HIS A 229 0.46 -17.97 2.23
CA HIS A 229 1.10 -19.23 2.56
C HIS A 229 2.11 -19.65 1.49
N LYS A 230 3.15 -20.37 1.88
CA LYS A 230 4.07 -20.99 0.90
C LYS A 230 3.29 -22.06 0.13
N ALA A 231 3.37 -21.97 -1.20
CA ALA A 231 2.82 -22.98 -2.11
C ALA A 231 3.69 -24.22 -2.10
#